data_cb3bf8a0a80aee7c55faff41a6be1086
#
_entry.id   cb3bf8a0a80aee7c55faff41a6be1086
#
_cell.length_a   1.000
_cell.length_b   1.000
_cell.length_c   1.000
_cell.angle_alpha   90.00
_cell.angle_beta   90.00
_cell.angle_gamma   90.00
#
_symmetry.space_group_name_H-M   'P 1'
#
loop_
_entity.id
_entity.type
_entity.pdbx_description
1 polymer ?
#
loop_
_entity_poly.entity_id
_entity_poly.type
_entity_poly.pdbx_seq_one_letter_code
_entity_poly.pdbx_strand_id
1 'polypeptide(L)'
;MAPIGKEKLTHYFFFDMTLRSLISILTLSFASFSAFSFQLPASMLSMNSELAASPAKSALVHQETGPLRSRILDQYQKWKGTQYRWGGTTHRGVDCSALMQHLFTDAAHLNLPRTTSEQIHRGVQVAQYRLRAGDLVFFQTGPNRKHVGVYIGENQFIHASTSQGVTVSTLTDDYWQAHYITARRIAGSAA
;
A
#
# COMPACT_ATOMS: atom_id res chain seq x y z
N MET A 1 -30.69 -40.13 -34.92
CA MET A 1 -29.67 -41.06 -35.48
C MET A 1 -28.74 -40.26 -36.37
N ALA A 2 -27.60 -39.86 -35.88
CA ALA A 2 -26.47 -39.30 -36.65
C ALA A 2 -25.23 -39.38 -35.75
N PRO A 3 -24.05 -39.71 -36.26
CA PRO A 3 -22.96 -40.29 -35.48
C PRO A 3 -22.01 -39.24 -34.91
N ILE A 4 -21.44 -39.65 -33.82
CA ILE A 4 -20.37 -39.00 -33.05
C ILE A 4 -19.08 -38.99 -33.90
N GLY A 5 -18.59 -37.80 -34.20
CA GLY A 5 -17.25 -37.60 -34.81
C GLY A 5 -16.15 -37.67 -33.74
N LYS A 6 -15.37 -38.74 -33.82
CA LYS A 6 -14.06 -38.85 -33.16
C LYS A 6 -13.03 -38.08 -34.00
N GLU A 7 -12.41 -37.06 -33.48
CA GLU A 7 -11.08 -36.60 -33.90
C GLU A 7 -10.57 -35.52 -32.96
N LYS A 8 -9.52 -35.82 -32.22
CA LYS A 8 -8.26 -35.07 -32.06
C LYS A 8 -7.52 -35.51 -30.79
N LEU A 9 -6.96 -36.67 -30.91
CA LEU A 9 -5.94 -37.14 -29.95
C LEU A 9 -4.68 -37.47 -30.75
N THR A 10 -3.91 -36.47 -31.13
CA THR A 10 -2.55 -36.67 -31.69
C THR A 10 -1.84 -35.32 -31.75
N HIS A 11 -1.26 -34.86 -30.65
CA HIS A 11 -0.17 -33.86 -30.68
C HIS A 11 0.57 -33.72 -29.32
N TYR A 12 0.73 -34.83 -28.59
CA TYR A 12 1.57 -34.83 -27.39
C TYR A 12 2.63 -35.93 -27.40
N PHE A 13 3.38 -36.06 -28.50
CA PHE A 13 4.46 -37.06 -28.55
C PHE A 13 5.64 -36.64 -29.44
N PHE A 14 6.11 -35.39 -29.36
CA PHE A 14 7.34 -35.04 -30.10
C PHE A 14 8.14 -33.90 -29.46
N PHE A 15 8.35 -33.91 -28.14
CA PHE A 15 9.22 -32.91 -27.53
C PHE A 15 10.02 -33.46 -26.34
N ASP A 16 10.50 -34.67 -26.42
CA ASP A 16 11.32 -35.24 -25.34
C ASP A 16 12.50 -36.12 -25.85
N MET A 17 13.30 -35.59 -26.77
CA MET A 17 14.45 -36.33 -27.23
C MET A 17 15.67 -35.49 -27.69
N THR A 18 15.85 -34.26 -27.18
CA THR A 18 17.05 -33.46 -27.52
C THR A 18 17.78 -32.84 -26.33
N LEU A 19 17.49 -33.25 -25.09
CA LEU A 19 18.18 -32.70 -23.92
C LEU A 19 19.10 -33.70 -23.19
N ARG A 20 19.50 -34.80 -23.84
CA ARG A 20 20.43 -35.80 -23.28
C ARG A 20 21.82 -35.89 -23.93
N SER A 21 22.20 -34.98 -24.83
CA SER A 21 23.45 -35.12 -25.60
C SER A 21 24.44 -33.98 -25.42
N LEU A 22 24.36 -33.12 -24.39
CA LEU A 22 25.35 -32.05 -24.16
C LEU A 22 26.00 -32.05 -22.77
N ILE A 23 26.00 -33.19 -22.05
CA ILE A 23 26.78 -33.36 -20.84
C ILE A 23 27.84 -34.42 -21.07
N SER A 24 28.85 -34.09 -21.85
CA SER A 24 30.15 -34.77 -21.88
C SER A 24 31.09 -33.91 -22.76
N ILE A 25 31.96 -33.22 -22.17
CA ILE A 25 33.25 -32.60 -22.56
C ILE A 25 33.34 -31.23 -21.89
N LEU A 26 33.75 -31.17 -20.66
CA LEU A 26 34.62 -30.14 -20.13
C LEU A 26 35.23 -30.59 -18.78
N THR A 27 36.17 -31.54 -18.88
CA THR A 27 37.11 -31.78 -17.77
C THR A 27 38.46 -31.23 -18.17
N LEU A 28 39.15 -30.66 -17.20
CA LEU A 28 40.55 -30.23 -17.16
C LEU A 28 40.92 -28.92 -17.88
N SER A 29 40.92 -27.86 -17.10
CA SER A 29 42.03 -26.89 -17.12
C SER A 29 42.14 -26.26 -15.71
N PHE A 30 42.87 -26.92 -14.81
CA PHE A 30 43.40 -26.31 -13.61
C PHE A 30 44.55 -25.37 -14.06
N ALA A 31 44.25 -24.13 -14.30
CA ALA A 31 45.25 -23.06 -14.42
C ALA A 31 45.50 -22.52 -13.03
N SER A 32 46.74 -22.66 -12.60
CA SER A 32 47.30 -22.17 -11.36
C SER A 32 47.02 -20.67 -11.18
N PHE A 33 46.07 -20.32 -10.36
CA PHE A 33 45.85 -18.94 -9.95
C PHE A 33 46.82 -18.66 -8.79
N SER A 34 47.93 -17.97 -9.11
CA SER A 34 48.86 -17.42 -8.12
C SER A 34 48.04 -16.52 -7.19
N ALA A 35 47.99 -16.89 -5.92
CA ALA A 35 47.39 -16.07 -4.86
C ALA A 35 48.21 -14.76 -4.76
N PHE A 36 47.74 -13.72 -5.43
CA PHE A 36 48.21 -12.37 -5.19
C PHE A 36 47.56 -11.92 -3.88
N SER A 37 48.34 -12.07 -2.79
CA SER A 37 47.95 -11.54 -1.49
C SER A 37 47.92 -10.01 -1.58
N PHE A 38 46.76 -9.46 -1.87
CA PHE A 38 46.52 -8.03 -1.77
C PHE A 38 46.46 -7.64 -0.29
N GLN A 39 47.61 -7.20 0.23
CA GLN A 39 47.71 -6.70 1.59
C GLN A 39 47.16 -5.28 1.62
N LEU A 40 45.94 -5.10 2.09
CA LEU A 40 45.37 -3.78 2.34
C LEU A 40 46.12 -3.11 3.48
N PRO A 41 46.54 -1.84 3.35
CA PRO A 41 47.17 -1.11 4.43
C PRO A 41 46.21 -1.00 5.62
N ALA A 42 46.76 -1.18 6.84
CA ALA A 42 45.97 -1.20 8.09
C ALA A 42 45.14 0.08 8.35
N SER A 43 45.46 1.17 7.65
CA SER A 43 44.67 2.42 7.68
C SER A 43 43.29 2.33 7.02
N MET A 44 43.06 1.30 6.16
CA MET A 44 41.71 1.08 5.54
C MET A 44 40.81 0.20 6.40
N LEU A 45 41.33 -0.49 7.41
CA LEU A 45 40.55 -1.35 8.30
C LEU A 45 39.85 -0.58 9.43
N SER A 46 40.26 0.66 9.70
CA SER A 46 39.63 1.51 10.72
C SER A 46 38.39 2.28 10.23
N MET A 47 38.12 2.29 8.91
CA MET A 47 36.95 3.02 8.36
C MET A 47 35.69 2.18 8.25
N ASN A 48 35.74 0.85 8.52
CA ASN A 48 34.55 -0.02 8.37
C ASN A 48 33.77 -0.29 9.66
N SER A 49 34.18 0.31 10.79
CA SER A 49 33.39 0.18 12.04
C SER A 49 32.33 1.27 12.23
N GLU A 50 32.28 2.30 11.36
CA GLU A 50 31.27 3.36 11.44
C GLU A 50 30.12 3.22 10.41
N LEU A 51 30.13 2.21 9.54
CA LEU A 51 29.01 1.95 8.60
C LEU A 51 28.00 0.93 9.13
N ALA A 52 28.15 0.49 10.37
CA ALA A 52 27.14 -0.33 11.04
C ALA A 52 26.21 0.58 11.84
N ALA A 53 24.98 0.67 11.37
CA ALA A 53 23.88 1.44 11.93
C ALA A 53 23.85 2.93 11.55
N SER A 54 23.54 3.22 10.31
CA SER A 54 23.02 4.56 9.98
C SER A 54 21.64 4.73 10.65
N PRO A 55 21.50 5.62 11.65
CA PRO A 55 20.20 5.88 12.28
C PRO A 55 19.19 6.52 11.31
N ALA A 56 19.66 6.94 10.12
CA ALA A 56 18.82 7.58 9.10
C ALA A 56 17.73 6.66 8.52
N LYS A 57 17.99 5.35 8.38
CA LYS A 57 17.00 4.42 7.83
C LYS A 57 15.91 4.07 8.86
N SER A 58 16.27 4.03 10.15
CA SER A 58 15.32 3.87 11.25
C SER A 58 14.50 5.14 11.48
N ALA A 59 15.09 6.32 11.31
CA ALA A 59 14.39 7.60 11.41
C ALA A 59 13.39 7.80 10.25
N LEU A 60 13.72 7.34 9.03
CA LEU A 60 12.81 7.42 7.88
C LEU A 60 11.58 6.49 8.03
N VAL A 61 11.76 5.30 8.61
CA VAL A 61 10.64 4.39 8.91
C VAL A 61 9.78 4.93 10.07
N HIS A 62 10.37 5.60 11.05
CA HIS A 62 9.63 6.25 12.15
C HIS A 62 8.90 7.53 11.71
N GLN A 63 9.35 8.20 10.65
CA GLN A 63 8.69 9.41 10.12
C GLN A 63 7.38 9.08 9.38
N GLU A 64 7.17 7.85 8.91
CA GLU A 64 5.89 7.43 8.32
C GLU A 64 4.78 7.16 9.36
N THR A 65 5.15 6.94 10.61
CA THR A 65 4.22 6.77 11.75
C THR A 65 4.04 8.04 12.57
N GLY A 66 4.19 9.21 11.95
CA GLY A 66 4.24 10.51 12.60
C GLY A 66 3.05 10.84 13.54
N PRO A 67 3.15 11.93 14.31
CA PRO A 67 2.17 12.31 15.32
C PRO A 67 0.73 12.43 14.78
N LEU A 68 0.55 12.72 13.49
CA LEU A 68 -0.77 12.74 12.85
C LEU A 68 -1.43 11.35 12.82
N ARG A 69 -0.69 10.29 12.48
CA ARG A 69 -1.22 8.92 12.49
C ARG A 69 -1.74 8.54 13.86
N SER A 70 -0.97 8.79 14.91
CA SER A 70 -1.37 8.50 16.29
C SER A 70 -2.66 9.25 16.64
N ARG A 71 -2.73 10.55 16.38
CA ARG A 71 -3.93 11.36 16.65
C ARG A 71 -5.15 10.88 15.85
N ILE A 72 -4.99 10.48 14.58
CA ILE A 72 -6.08 9.90 13.78
C ILE A 72 -6.56 8.58 14.38
N LEU A 73 -5.65 7.72 14.83
CA LEU A 73 -6.02 6.45 15.49
C LEU A 73 -6.73 6.68 16.83
N ASP A 74 -6.32 7.68 17.62
CA ASP A 74 -7.01 8.05 18.86
C ASP A 74 -8.45 8.52 18.60
N GLN A 75 -8.65 9.32 17.54
CA GLN A 75 -10.01 9.73 17.14
C GLN A 75 -10.80 8.54 16.58
N TYR A 76 -10.18 7.67 15.79
CA TYR A 76 -10.83 6.45 15.30
C TYR A 76 -11.40 5.60 16.46
N GLN A 77 -10.68 5.45 17.57
CA GLN A 77 -11.20 4.69 18.73
C GLN A 77 -12.52 5.26 19.25
N LYS A 78 -12.71 6.58 19.19
CA LYS A 78 -13.97 7.22 19.60
C LYS A 78 -15.12 6.96 18.64
N TRP A 79 -14.80 6.79 17.33
CA TRP A 79 -15.80 6.59 16.26
C TRP A 79 -16.02 5.14 15.90
N LYS A 80 -15.12 4.22 16.28
CA LYS A 80 -15.15 2.80 15.91
C LYS A 80 -16.54 2.19 16.17
N GLY A 81 -17.07 1.49 15.14
CA GLY A 81 -18.38 0.83 15.20
C GLY A 81 -19.59 1.76 15.06
N THR A 82 -19.41 3.09 15.01
CA THR A 82 -20.52 4.00 14.69
C THR A 82 -21.14 3.61 13.36
N GLN A 83 -22.45 3.39 13.32
CA GLN A 83 -23.15 2.92 12.13
C GLN A 83 -23.10 3.94 10.98
N TYR A 84 -23.03 3.44 9.75
CA TYR A 84 -23.15 4.28 8.58
C TYR A 84 -24.56 4.87 8.47
N ARG A 85 -24.64 6.16 8.22
CA ARG A 85 -25.90 6.85 7.89
C ARG A 85 -25.61 7.91 6.84
N TRP A 86 -26.28 7.81 5.68
CA TRP A 86 -26.19 8.85 4.66
C TRP A 86 -26.57 10.21 5.22
N GLY A 87 -25.73 11.21 5.01
CA GLY A 87 -25.90 12.57 5.56
C GLY A 87 -25.70 12.68 7.08
N GLY A 88 -25.39 11.58 7.76
CA GLY A 88 -25.12 11.56 9.20
C GLY A 88 -23.84 12.25 9.57
N THR A 89 -23.82 12.91 10.75
CA THR A 89 -22.71 13.70 11.26
C THR A 89 -22.42 13.45 12.74
N THR A 90 -23.00 12.44 13.36
CA THR A 90 -22.89 12.20 14.80
C THR A 90 -22.62 10.72 15.11
N HIS A 91 -22.34 10.41 16.39
CA HIS A 91 -22.21 9.01 16.84
C HIS A 91 -23.49 8.18 16.72
N ARG A 92 -24.67 8.79 16.44
CA ARG A 92 -25.90 8.06 16.11
C ARG A 92 -25.95 7.62 14.66
N GLY A 93 -24.97 7.98 13.86
CA GLY A 93 -24.79 7.64 12.47
C GLY A 93 -23.97 8.71 11.74
N VAL A 94 -22.98 8.24 10.97
CA VAL A 94 -22.02 9.09 10.27
C VAL A 94 -21.84 8.59 8.83
N ASP A 95 -21.70 9.52 7.87
CA ASP A 95 -21.26 9.16 6.51
C ASP A 95 -19.73 9.28 6.35
N CYS A 96 -19.22 8.81 5.21
CA CYS A 96 -17.79 8.75 4.96
C CYS A 96 -17.11 10.13 5.01
N SER A 97 -17.71 11.16 4.41
CA SER A 97 -17.14 12.51 4.37
C SER A 97 -17.25 13.26 5.70
N ALA A 98 -18.33 13.06 6.46
CA ALA A 98 -18.46 13.62 7.81
C ALA A 98 -17.46 12.99 8.78
N LEU A 99 -17.23 11.68 8.68
CA LEU A 99 -16.17 11.02 9.45
C LEU A 99 -14.81 11.69 9.18
N MET A 100 -14.46 11.94 7.91
CA MET A 100 -13.22 12.63 7.57
C MET A 100 -13.17 14.03 8.15
N GLN A 101 -14.29 14.79 8.16
CA GLN A 101 -14.34 16.10 8.82
C GLN A 101 -13.95 15.98 10.29
N HIS A 102 -14.58 15.08 11.04
CA HIS A 102 -14.29 14.89 12.47
C HIS A 102 -12.82 14.47 12.71
N LEU A 103 -12.34 13.45 11.99
CA LEU A 103 -10.97 12.99 12.17
C LEU A 103 -9.94 14.10 11.91
N PHE A 104 -10.11 14.90 10.84
CA PHE A 104 -9.17 15.96 10.52
C PHE A 104 -9.29 17.19 11.40
N THR A 105 -10.51 17.57 11.82
CA THR A 105 -10.71 18.66 12.77
C THR A 105 -10.03 18.35 14.10
N ASP A 106 -10.25 17.16 14.63
CA ASP A 106 -9.78 16.79 15.97
C ASP A 106 -8.29 16.38 15.97
N ALA A 107 -7.80 15.72 14.91
CA ALA A 107 -6.42 15.25 14.85
C ALA A 107 -5.42 16.28 14.27
N ALA A 108 -5.87 17.19 13.41
CA ALA A 108 -5.01 18.08 12.63
C ALA A 108 -5.45 19.55 12.64
N HIS A 109 -6.57 19.90 13.28
CA HIS A 109 -7.20 21.24 13.26
C HIS A 109 -7.48 21.73 11.83
N LEU A 110 -7.84 20.80 10.92
CA LEU A 110 -8.13 21.08 9.52
C LEU A 110 -9.61 20.87 9.23
N ASN A 111 -10.21 21.87 8.59
CA ASN A 111 -11.60 21.81 8.16
C ASN A 111 -11.69 21.28 6.72
N LEU A 112 -12.36 20.13 6.55
CA LEU A 112 -12.66 19.57 5.23
C LEU A 112 -14.05 19.98 4.76
N PRO A 113 -14.28 20.09 3.44
CA PRO A 113 -15.63 20.27 2.88
C PRO A 113 -16.58 19.16 3.33
N ARG A 114 -17.89 19.46 3.30
CA ARG A 114 -18.92 18.50 3.77
C ARG A 114 -19.02 17.25 2.89
N THR A 115 -18.82 17.36 1.60
CA THR A 115 -19.08 16.28 0.65
C THR A 115 -17.82 15.61 0.14
N THR A 116 -17.87 14.31 -0.16
CA THR A 116 -16.79 13.57 -0.80
C THR A 116 -16.42 14.19 -2.17
N SER A 117 -17.40 14.71 -2.89
CA SER A 117 -17.19 15.35 -4.19
C SER A 117 -16.40 16.66 -4.10
N GLU A 118 -16.44 17.36 -2.99
CA GLU A 118 -15.61 18.55 -2.72
C GLU A 118 -14.25 18.16 -2.13
N GLN A 119 -14.22 17.16 -1.23
CA GLN A 119 -12.99 16.69 -0.59
C GLN A 119 -11.97 16.15 -1.61
N ILE A 120 -12.44 15.48 -2.68
CA ILE A 120 -11.56 14.93 -3.73
C ILE A 120 -10.77 16.01 -4.49
N HIS A 121 -11.19 17.26 -4.42
CA HIS A 121 -10.52 18.41 -5.05
C HIS A 121 -9.63 19.20 -4.06
N ARG A 122 -9.55 18.77 -2.79
CA ARG A 122 -8.71 19.46 -1.78
C ARG A 122 -7.30 18.90 -1.77
N GLY A 123 -6.34 19.77 -1.42
CA GLY A 123 -4.94 19.41 -1.30
C GLY A 123 -4.26 19.03 -2.61
N VAL A 124 -3.16 18.29 -2.52
CA VAL A 124 -2.37 17.84 -3.66
C VAL A 124 -2.64 16.38 -3.97
N GLN A 125 -2.64 16.02 -5.25
CA GLN A 125 -2.79 14.62 -5.65
C GLN A 125 -1.55 13.81 -5.28
N VAL A 126 -1.77 12.59 -4.79
CA VAL A 126 -0.72 11.66 -4.37
C VAL A 126 -0.85 10.36 -5.15
N ALA A 127 0.24 9.87 -5.70
CA ALA A 127 0.28 8.54 -6.30
C ALA A 127 0.14 7.46 -5.23
N GLN A 128 -0.56 6.35 -5.53
CA GLN A 128 -0.87 5.29 -4.56
C GLN A 128 0.39 4.73 -3.87
N TYR A 129 1.50 4.57 -4.60
CA TYR A 129 2.78 4.08 -4.05
C TYR A 129 3.52 5.11 -3.17
N ARG A 130 3.00 6.35 -3.06
CA ARG A 130 3.55 7.45 -2.25
C ARG A 130 2.63 7.84 -1.10
N LEU A 131 1.64 7.01 -0.79
CA LEU A 131 0.71 7.25 0.31
C LEU A 131 1.44 7.34 1.65
N ARG A 132 0.99 8.28 2.48
CA ARG A 132 1.42 8.47 3.87
C ARG A 132 0.21 8.55 4.77
N ALA A 133 0.38 8.19 6.03
CA ALA A 133 -0.70 8.33 7.01
C ALA A 133 -1.22 9.76 7.03
N GLY A 134 -2.56 9.92 7.00
CA GLY A 134 -3.24 11.20 6.85
C GLY A 134 -3.62 11.57 5.41
N ASP A 135 -3.24 10.79 4.39
CA ASP A 135 -3.74 11.01 3.03
C ASP A 135 -5.19 10.51 2.91
N LEU A 136 -6.03 11.30 2.27
CA LEU A 136 -7.39 10.88 1.90
C LEU A 136 -7.32 9.96 0.70
N VAL A 137 -8.00 8.82 0.75
CA VAL A 137 -8.14 7.86 -0.35
C VAL A 137 -9.58 7.84 -0.84
N PHE A 138 -9.78 7.85 -2.14
CA PHE A 138 -11.09 7.98 -2.77
C PHE A 138 -11.41 6.80 -3.68
N PHE A 139 -12.68 6.39 -3.67
CA PHE A 139 -13.18 5.23 -4.39
C PHE A 139 -14.48 5.56 -5.12
N GLN A 140 -14.75 4.87 -6.25
CA GLN A 140 -16.02 4.90 -6.96
C GLN A 140 -16.82 3.66 -6.61
N THR A 141 -17.72 3.75 -5.64
CA THR A 141 -18.48 2.58 -5.12
C THR A 141 -19.83 2.37 -5.81
N GLY A 142 -20.10 3.12 -6.86
CA GLY A 142 -21.29 3.01 -7.70
C GLY A 142 -21.38 4.14 -8.72
N PRO A 143 -22.38 4.12 -9.65
CA PRO A 143 -22.54 5.14 -10.68
C PRO A 143 -22.52 6.50 -10.12
N ASN A 144 -22.33 7.41 -9.74
CA ASN A 144 -22.38 8.69 -9.05
C ASN A 144 -22.12 8.61 -7.53
N ARG A 145 -21.59 7.50 -7.03
CA ARG A 145 -21.32 7.35 -5.60
C ARG A 145 -19.83 7.27 -5.35
N LYS A 146 -19.28 8.35 -4.82
CA LYS A 146 -17.89 8.39 -4.33
C LYS A 146 -17.83 8.05 -2.85
N HIS A 147 -16.76 7.43 -2.45
CA HIS A 147 -16.44 7.09 -1.07
C HIS A 147 -15.08 7.63 -0.69
N VAL A 148 -14.86 7.92 0.59
CA VAL A 148 -13.61 8.44 1.10
C VAL A 148 -13.22 7.76 2.40
N GLY A 149 -11.92 7.57 2.58
CA GLY A 149 -11.30 7.15 3.83
C GLY A 149 -9.98 7.88 4.05
N VAL A 150 -9.37 7.70 5.21
CA VAL A 150 -8.03 8.20 5.52
C VAL A 150 -7.05 7.05 5.64
N TYR A 151 -5.95 7.13 4.89
CA TYR A 151 -4.87 6.17 4.94
C TYR A 151 -4.10 6.27 6.26
N ILE A 152 -3.77 5.13 6.88
CA ILE A 152 -3.10 5.06 8.18
C ILE A 152 -1.77 4.28 8.14
N GLY A 153 -1.25 3.96 6.93
CA GLY A 153 -0.06 3.13 6.76
C GLY A 153 -0.40 1.66 6.52
N GLU A 154 0.58 0.85 6.12
CA GLU A 154 0.47 -0.61 5.97
C GLU A 154 -0.69 -1.05 5.06
N ASN A 155 -0.95 -0.31 3.98
CA ASN A 155 -2.09 -0.48 3.08
C ASN A 155 -3.47 -0.40 3.77
N GLN A 156 -3.56 0.14 4.98
CA GLN A 156 -4.80 0.27 5.75
C GLN A 156 -5.38 1.67 5.66
N PHE A 157 -6.72 1.76 5.72
CA PHE A 157 -7.43 3.02 5.79
C PHE A 157 -8.69 2.93 6.66
N ILE A 158 -9.02 4.02 7.34
CA ILE A 158 -10.23 4.17 8.14
C ILE A 158 -11.33 4.77 7.25
N HIS A 159 -12.53 4.21 7.33
CA HIS A 159 -13.71 4.73 6.64
C HIS A 159 -15.03 4.38 7.37
N ALA A 160 -16.13 4.99 6.96
CA ALA A 160 -17.47 4.60 7.40
C ALA A 160 -18.07 3.61 6.38
N SER A 161 -17.98 2.31 6.67
CA SER A 161 -18.54 1.23 5.85
C SER A 161 -20.06 1.18 5.99
N THR A 162 -20.76 0.99 4.86
CA THR A 162 -22.25 0.84 4.87
C THR A 162 -22.73 -0.42 5.58
N SER A 163 -21.87 -1.45 5.70
CA SER A 163 -22.22 -2.73 6.32
C SER A 163 -21.64 -2.91 7.73
N GLN A 164 -20.49 -2.29 8.03
CA GLN A 164 -19.74 -2.50 9.27
C GLN A 164 -19.65 -1.25 10.16
N GLY A 165 -20.15 -0.11 9.67
CA GLY A 165 -19.93 1.17 10.34
C GLY A 165 -18.49 1.66 10.22
N VAL A 166 -18.04 2.46 11.16
CA VAL A 166 -16.66 2.99 11.17
C VAL A 166 -15.68 1.87 11.48
N THR A 167 -14.82 1.57 10.52
CA THR A 167 -13.89 0.43 10.55
C THR A 167 -12.60 0.73 9.79
N VAL A 168 -11.66 -0.22 9.85
CA VAL A 168 -10.43 -0.25 9.04
C VAL A 168 -10.59 -1.29 7.95
N SER A 169 -10.20 -0.93 6.72
CA SER A 169 -10.09 -1.84 5.58
C SER A 169 -8.69 -1.76 4.96
N THR A 170 -8.36 -2.69 4.05
CA THR A 170 -7.06 -2.70 3.37
C THR A 170 -7.19 -2.35 1.89
N LEU A 171 -6.26 -1.54 1.37
CA LEU A 171 -6.18 -1.18 -0.05
C LEU A 171 -5.81 -2.36 -0.96
N THR A 172 -5.30 -3.47 -0.40
CA THR A 172 -4.96 -4.69 -1.14
C THR A 172 -6.15 -5.64 -1.30
N ASP A 173 -7.29 -5.33 -0.73
CA ASP A 173 -8.55 -6.03 -0.96
C ASP A 173 -9.03 -5.77 -2.40
N ASP A 174 -9.43 -6.82 -3.12
CA ASP A 174 -9.82 -6.77 -4.54
C ASP A 174 -10.93 -5.74 -4.80
N TYR A 175 -11.89 -5.63 -3.88
CA TYR A 175 -12.95 -4.64 -3.99
C TYR A 175 -12.40 -3.22 -3.99
N TRP A 176 -11.52 -2.88 -3.03
CA TRP A 176 -10.98 -1.55 -2.91
C TRP A 176 -9.99 -1.20 -4.00
N GLN A 177 -9.20 -2.18 -4.48
CA GLN A 177 -8.33 -2.00 -5.64
C GLN A 177 -9.12 -1.66 -6.91
N ALA A 178 -10.18 -2.42 -7.19
CA ALA A 178 -11.02 -2.22 -8.38
C ALA A 178 -11.79 -0.87 -8.36
N HIS A 179 -12.03 -0.31 -7.19
CA HIS A 179 -12.81 0.92 -7.03
C HIS A 179 -11.95 2.17 -6.73
N TYR A 180 -10.64 2.03 -6.58
CA TYR A 180 -9.75 3.15 -6.27
C TYR A 180 -9.71 4.20 -7.38
N ILE A 181 -9.83 5.50 -7.02
CA ILE A 181 -9.78 6.61 -7.97
C ILE A 181 -8.47 7.39 -7.83
N THR A 182 -8.19 7.89 -6.62
CA THR A 182 -7.09 8.82 -6.35
C THR A 182 -6.85 8.97 -4.86
N ALA A 183 -5.76 9.64 -4.51
CA ALA A 183 -5.53 10.11 -3.15
C ALA A 183 -5.19 11.60 -3.12
N ARG A 184 -5.44 12.23 -1.97
CA ARG A 184 -5.18 13.64 -1.70
C ARG A 184 -4.45 13.83 -0.38
N ARG A 185 -3.36 14.58 -0.41
CA ARG A 185 -2.69 15.06 0.81
C ARG A 185 -3.14 16.47 1.11
N ILE A 186 -3.70 16.65 2.29
CA ILE A 186 -4.19 17.96 2.74
C ILE A 186 -3.01 18.74 3.32
N ALA A 187 -2.80 19.98 2.85
CA ALA A 187 -1.74 20.83 3.37
C ALA A 187 -1.97 21.09 4.87
N GLY A 188 -0.91 20.97 5.67
CA GLY A 188 -0.98 21.05 7.13
C GLY A 188 -1.13 19.69 7.82
N SER A 189 -1.40 18.60 7.10
CA SER A 189 -1.42 17.24 7.66
C SER A 189 -0.01 16.62 7.77
N ALA A 190 1.01 17.30 7.30
CA ALA A 190 2.40 16.82 7.24
C ALA A 190 3.27 17.41 8.38
N ALA A 191 2.76 17.42 9.62
CA ALA A 191 3.54 17.84 10.77
C ALA A 191 3.66 16.72 11.80
#